data_e1ddc6c676af3d10f53d0130fd930f66
#
_entry.id   e1ddc6c676af3d10f53d0130fd930f66
#
_cell.length_a   1.000
_cell.length_b   1.000
_cell.length_c   1.000
_cell.angle_alpha   90.00
_cell.angle_beta   90.00
_cell.angle_gamma   90.00
#
_symmetry.space_group_name_H-M   'P 1'
#
loop_
_entity.id
_entity.type
_entity.pdbx_description
1 polymer ?
#
loop_
_entity_poly.entity_id
_entity_poly.type
_entity_poly.pdbx_seq_one_letter_code
_entity_poly.pdbx_strand_id
1 'polypeptide(L)'
;SETVVILGSGISGLTHVQLSKNIGSKVISTDVSKYRLEQAKKFGADHSYHAGDLNSDEIRKINNNRLADKVIVCTVNDSAIKSSFNYVEKRGAILFFAVPAENISIPSNHLWRKEISIFFSYGATPDDIKETIKLAEEKKIDFNNMITHSFPLSKIIEGFKLVSEAKESMKVVVTGT
;
A
#
# COMPACT_ATOMS: atom_id res chain seq x y z
N SER A 1 16.52 -10.39 -4.00
CA SER A 1 15.11 -10.04 -3.76
C SER A 1 14.85 -8.62 -4.26
N GLU A 2 13.65 -8.35 -4.77
CA GLU A 2 13.23 -7.01 -5.15
C GLU A 2 12.92 -6.14 -3.91
N THR A 3 13.11 -4.83 -4.04
CA THR A 3 12.67 -3.85 -3.03
C THR A 3 11.40 -3.17 -3.51
N VAL A 4 10.36 -3.20 -2.68
CA VAL A 4 9.04 -2.62 -2.94
C VAL A 4 8.78 -1.48 -1.97
N VAL A 5 8.45 -0.29 -2.49
CA VAL A 5 7.98 0.84 -1.69
C VAL A 5 6.45 0.91 -1.80
N ILE A 6 5.77 0.96 -0.65
CA ILE A 6 4.31 1.07 -0.56
C ILE A 6 3.95 2.42 0.05
N LEU A 7 3.26 3.25 -0.71
CA LEU A 7 2.84 4.57 -0.30
C LEU A 7 1.38 4.53 0.18
N GLY A 8 1.19 4.68 1.49
CA GLY A 8 -0.08 4.52 2.18
C GLY A 8 -0.21 3.13 2.81
N SER A 9 -0.31 3.08 4.14
CA SER A 9 -0.44 1.85 4.95
C SER A 9 -1.88 1.63 5.44
N GLY A 10 -2.88 2.05 4.65
CA GLY A 10 -4.27 1.67 4.85
C GLY A 10 -4.49 0.18 4.55
N ILE A 11 -5.76 -0.26 4.51
CA ILE A 11 -6.10 -1.67 4.27
C ILE A 11 -5.46 -2.21 2.97
N SER A 12 -5.53 -1.44 1.89
CA SER A 12 -4.90 -1.82 0.61
C SER A 12 -3.38 -1.91 0.74
N GLY A 13 -2.74 -0.92 1.38
CA GLY A 13 -1.29 -0.94 1.59
C GLY A 13 -0.84 -2.13 2.41
N LEU A 14 -1.54 -2.47 3.50
CA LEU A 14 -1.22 -3.65 4.32
C LEU A 14 -1.38 -4.97 3.56
N THR A 15 -2.36 -5.06 2.67
CA THR A 15 -2.50 -6.23 1.79
C THR A 15 -1.29 -6.35 0.87
N HIS A 16 -0.85 -5.24 0.26
CA HIS A 16 0.35 -5.23 -0.58
C HIS A 16 1.65 -5.49 0.21
N VAL A 17 1.74 -5.06 1.48
CA VAL A 17 2.86 -5.44 2.37
C VAL A 17 2.94 -6.96 2.47
N GLN A 18 1.84 -7.62 2.84
CA GLN A 18 1.80 -9.07 2.99
C GLN A 18 2.09 -9.81 1.68
N LEU A 19 1.47 -9.40 0.57
CA LEU A 19 1.73 -9.98 -0.75
C LEU A 19 3.20 -9.86 -1.16
N SER A 20 3.79 -8.69 -0.99
CA SER A 20 5.21 -8.46 -1.31
C SER A 20 6.13 -9.30 -0.44
N LYS A 21 5.81 -9.45 0.85
CA LYS A 21 6.57 -10.33 1.75
C LYS A 21 6.47 -11.80 1.37
N ASN A 22 5.29 -12.27 0.96
CA ASN A 22 5.08 -13.65 0.54
C ASN A 22 5.93 -14.07 -0.66
N ILE A 23 6.27 -13.13 -1.54
CA ILE A 23 7.17 -13.38 -2.68
C ILE A 23 8.64 -13.06 -2.36
N GLY A 24 8.97 -12.79 -1.10
CA GLY A 24 10.34 -12.58 -0.65
C GLY A 24 10.92 -11.20 -0.91
N SER A 25 10.08 -10.18 -1.16
CA SER A 25 10.53 -8.82 -1.35
C SER A 25 10.95 -8.14 -0.04
N LYS A 26 11.87 -7.20 -0.13
CA LYS A 26 12.11 -6.21 0.92
C LYS A 26 11.07 -5.11 0.80
N VAL A 27 10.36 -4.81 1.88
CA VAL A 27 9.23 -3.89 1.89
C VAL A 27 9.50 -2.65 2.72
N ILE A 28 9.36 -1.49 2.08
CA ILE A 28 9.38 -0.17 2.72
C ILE A 28 7.95 0.39 2.63
N SER A 29 7.33 0.69 3.76
CA SER A 29 5.97 1.25 3.81
C SER A 29 5.95 2.66 4.37
N THR A 30 5.03 3.52 3.87
CA THR A 30 4.87 4.88 4.38
C THR A 30 3.42 5.19 4.72
N ASP A 31 3.21 6.01 5.74
CA ASP A 31 1.92 6.61 6.06
C ASP A 31 2.13 7.89 6.89
N VAL A 32 1.12 8.73 6.99
CA VAL A 32 1.10 9.89 7.91
C VAL A 32 0.66 9.49 9.31
N SER A 33 0.00 8.37 9.48
CA SER A 33 -0.48 7.84 10.76
C SER A 33 0.54 6.93 11.40
N LYS A 34 1.01 7.29 12.61
CA LYS A 34 1.89 6.45 13.42
C LYS A 34 1.28 5.06 13.67
N TYR A 35 -0.02 5.01 13.98
CA TYR A 35 -0.74 3.76 14.18
C TYR A 35 -0.63 2.84 12.95
N ARG A 36 -0.86 3.38 11.74
CA ARG A 36 -0.77 2.59 10.49
C ARG A 36 0.64 2.13 10.17
N LEU A 37 1.67 2.92 10.53
CA LEU A 37 3.07 2.51 10.41
C LEU A 37 3.41 1.34 11.34
N GLU A 38 2.87 1.33 12.55
CA GLU A 38 3.01 0.21 13.47
C GLU A 38 2.30 -1.05 12.96
N GLN A 39 1.11 -0.90 12.36
CA GLN A 39 0.45 -2.01 11.69
C GLN A 39 1.28 -2.53 10.49
N ALA A 40 1.83 -1.65 9.66
CA ALA A 40 2.67 -2.09 8.55
C ALA A 40 3.85 -2.96 9.00
N LYS A 41 4.51 -2.60 10.09
CA LYS A 41 5.57 -3.43 10.71
C LYS A 41 5.03 -4.79 11.18
N LYS A 42 3.88 -4.82 11.85
CA LYS A 42 3.25 -6.07 12.30
C LYS A 42 2.91 -7.01 11.15
N PHE A 43 2.50 -6.46 10.01
CA PHE A 43 2.18 -7.22 8.79
C PHE A 43 3.40 -7.51 7.90
N GLY A 44 4.61 -7.19 8.37
CA GLY A 44 5.85 -7.65 7.75
C GLY A 44 6.66 -6.61 6.97
N ALA A 45 6.31 -5.32 7.01
CA ALA A 45 7.17 -4.30 6.42
C ALA A 45 8.54 -4.26 7.12
N ASP A 46 9.62 -4.37 6.33
CA ASP A 46 11.00 -4.33 6.86
C ASP A 46 11.35 -2.94 7.39
N HIS A 47 10.81 -1.91 6.74
CA HIS A 47 10.97 -0.51 7.13
C HIS A 47 9.65 0.23 7.03
N SER A 48 9.41 1.15 7.96
CA SER A 48 8.23 2.01 7.96
C SER A 48 8.63 3.44 8.30
N TYR A 49 8.26 4.38 7.42
CA TYR A 49 8.59 5.79 7.54
C TYR A 49 7.34 6.65 7.59
N HIS A 50 7.38 7.72 8.36
CA HIS A 50 6.41 8.80 8.13
C HIS A 50 6.56 9.32 6.70
N ALA A 51 5.44 9.62 6.04
CA ALA A 51 5.43 9.92 4.60
C ALA A 51 6.36 11.07 4.20
N GLY A 52 6.58 12.06 5.10
CA GLY A 52 7.50 13.18 4.87
C GLY A 52 8.98 12.84 5.08
N ASP A 53 9.29 11.72 5.73
CA ASP A 53 10.67 11.37 6.10
C ASP A 53 11.35 10.44 5.07
N LEU A 54 10.57 9.71 4.27
CA LEU A 54 11.13 8.88 3.22
C LEU A 54 11.57 9.74 2.03
N ASN A 55 12.78 9.53 1.58
CA ASN A 55 13.35 10.12 0.38
C ASN A 55 14.20 9.11 -0.40
N SER A 56 14.67 9.51 -1.58
CA SER A 56 15.47 8.63 -2.46
C SER A 56 16.76 8.13 -1.81
N ASP A 57 17.38 8.93 -0.95
CA ASP A 57 18.64 8.54 -0.32
C ASP A 57 18.42 7.51 0.78
N GLU A 58 17.32 7.60 1.53
CA GLU A 58 16.93 6.55 2.48
C GLU A 58 16.66 5.23 1.76
N ILE A 59 15.97 5.25 0.62
CA ILE A 59 15.75 4.03 -0.19
C ILE A 59 17.08 3.43 -0.65
N ARG A 60 18.01 4.26 -1.12
CA ARG A 60 19.34 3.80 -1.55
C ARG A 60 20.14 3.18 -0.42
N LYS A 61 20.11 3.75 0.79
CA LYS A 61 20.76 3.17 1.98
C LYS A 61 20.24 1.75 2.27
N ILE A 62 18.93 1.55 2.12
CA ILE A 62 18.27 0.27 2.37
C ILE A 62 18.53 -0.73 1.24
N ASN A 63 18.60 -0.27 -0.02
CA ASN A 63 18.61 -1.10 -1.22
C ASN A 63 19.97 -1.09 -1.97
N ASN A 64 21.09 -1.14 -1.25
CA ASN A 64 22.42 -1.26 -1.85
C ASN A 64 22.71 -0.19 -2.93
N ASN A 65 22.43 1.06 -2.60
CA ASN A 65 22.60 2.24 -3.46
C ASN A 65 21.68 2.28 -4.70
N ARG A 66 20.60 1.49 -4.71
CA ARG A 66 19.56 1.49 -5.74
C ARG A 66 18.25 2.07 -5.20
N LEU A 67 17.40 2.57 -6.10
CA LEU A 67 16.03 2.90 -5.78
C LEU A 67 15.16 1.62 -5.72
N ALA A 68 13.86 1.76 -5.51
CA ALA A 68 12.93 0.63 -5.42
C ALA A 68 12.68 0.00 -6.79
N ASP A 69 12.66 -1.32 -6.84
CA ASP A 69 12.31 -2.04 -8.06
C ASP A 69 10.82 -1.85 -8.43
N LYS A 70 9.98 -1.70 -7.40
CA LYS A 70 8.54 -1.42 -7.56
C LYS A 70 8.07 -0.39 -6.55
N VAL A 71 7.12 0.45 -6.97
CA VAL A 71 6.42 1.40 -6.11
C VAL A 71 4.92 1.18 -6.26
N ILE A 72 4.22 0.98 -5.15
CA ILE A 72 2.77 0.77 -5.13
C ILE A 72 2.12 1.95 -4.41
N VAL A 73 1.24 2.67 -5.11
CA VAL A 73 0.57 3.86 -4.59
C VAL A 73 -0.83 3.49 -4.11
N CYS A 74 -0.99 3.37 -2.79
CA CYS A 74 -2.24 3.02 -2.11
C CYS A 74 -2.92 4.23 -1.44
N THR A 75 -2.60 5.44 -1.88
CA THR A 75 -3.17 6.70 -1.39
C THR A 75 -3.47 7.63 -2.56
N VAL A 76 -4.45 8.49 -2.37
CA VAL A 76 -4.82 9.55 -3.35
C VAL A 76 -4.05 10.86 -3.14
N ASN A 77 -3.12 10.89 -2.18
CA ASN A 77 -2.38 12.10 -1.84
C ASN A 77 -1.40 12.47 -2.96
N ASP A 78 -1.50 13.69 -3.46
CA ASP A 78 -0.71 14.21 -4.60
C ASP A 78 0.80 14.18 -4.33
N SER A 79 1.24 14.47 -3.10
CA SER A 79 2.67 14.43 -2.77
C SER A 79 3.23 13.00 -2.81
N ALA A 80 2.46 11.99 -2.37
CA ALA A 80 2.85 10.60 -2.47
C ALA A 80 2.91 10.14 -3.94
N ILE A 81 1.94 10.55 -4.76
CA ILE A 81 1.93 10.28 -6.21
C ILE A 81 3.19 10.86 -6.86
N LYS A 82 3.51 12.12 -6.60
CA LYS A 82 4.72 12.78 -7.14
C LYS A 82 6.01 12.10 -6.66
N SER A 83 6.06 11.70 -5.40
CA SER A 83 7.22 11.00 -4.83
C SER A 83 7.45 9.64 -5.47
N SER A 84 6.40 8.92 -5.90
CA SER A 84 6.50 7.61 -6.52
C SER A 84 7.43 7.62 -7.75
N PHE A 85 7.40 8.70 -8.55
CA PHE A 85 8.25 8.87 -9.74
C PHE A 85 9.74 9.01 -9.41
N ASN A 86 10.07 9.47 -8.19
CA ASN A 86 11.45 9.62 -7.74
C ASN A 86 11.99 8.39 -7.03
N TYR A 87 11.10 7.52 -6.53
CA TYR A 87 11.47 6.35 -5.73
C TYR A 87 11.73 5.10 -6.56
N VAL A 88 11.29 5.08 -7.82
CA VAL A 88 11.42 3.93 -8.71
C VAL A 88 12.78 3.89 -9.40
N GLU A 89 13.41 2.70 -9.43
CA GLU A 89 14.67 2.43 -10.12
C GLU A 89 14.47 2.35 -11.64
N LYS A 90 15.55 2.51 -12.41
CA LYS A 90 15.54 2.25 -13.86
C LYS A 90 15.00 0.85 -14.17
N ARG A 91 14.11 0.74 -15.15
CA ARG A 91 13.37 -0.47 -15.52
C ARG A 91 12.44 -1.02 -14.45
N GLY A 92 12.16 -0.20 -13.42
CA GLY A 92 11.21 -0.53 -12.38
C GLY A 92 9.76 -0.30 -12.81
N ALA A 93 8.84 -0.51 -11.87
CA ALA A 93 7.42 -0.36 -12.11
C ALA A 93 6.72 0.46 -11.02
N ILE A 94 5.70 1.20 -11.44
CA ILE A 94 4.79 1.91 -10.52
C ILE A 94 3.39 1.36 -10.74
N LEU A 95 2.73 0.93 -9.67
CA LEU A 95 1.32 0.55 -9.65
C LEU A 95 0.51 1.64 -8.94
N PHE A 96 -0.42 2.26 -9.64
CA PHE A 96 -1.45 3.09 -9.04
C PHE A 96 -2.65 2.23 -8.68
N PHE A 97 -2.79 1.92 -7.40
CA PHE A 97 -3.89 1.11 -6.87
C PHE A 97 -5.05 1.98 -6.36
N ALA A 98 -4.76 3.14 -5.79
CA ALA A 98 -5.77 4.12 -5.42
C ALA A 98 -6.12 5.02 -6.61
N VAL A 99 -7.41 5.29 -6.81
CA VAL A 99 -7.91 6.17 -7.87
C VAL A 99 -7.97 7.60 -7.35
N PRO A 100 -7.13 8.53 -7.82
CA PRO A 100 -7.21 9.94 -7.42
C PRO A 100 -8.47 10.60 -8.02
N ALA A 101 -8.94 11.67 -7.37
CA ALA A 101 -10.08 12.43 -7.87
C ALA A 101 -9.77 13.23 -9.14
N GLU A 102 -8.50 13.66 -9.27
CA GLU A 102 -8.02 14.46 -10.39
C GLU A 102 -7.00 13.70 -11.24
N ASN A 103 -6.76 14.16 -12.44
CA ASN A 103 -5.77 13.57 -13.33
C ASN A 103 -4.36 13.66 -12.76
N ILE A 104 -3.60 12.58 -12.87
CA ILE A 104 -2.19 12.53 -12.47
C ILE A 104 -1.32 13.17 -13.56
N SER A 105 -0.51 14.16 -13.18
CA SER A 105 0.54 14.68 -14.05
C SER A 105 1.75 13.73 -14.04
N ILE A 106 2.01 13.09 -15.16
CA ILE A 106 3.09 12.12 -15.32
C ILE A 106 4.32 12.81 -15.93
N PRO A 107 5.49 12.80 -15.27
CA PRO A 107 6.74 13.37 -15.80
C PRO A 107 7.34 12.45 -16.87
N SER A 108 6.69 12.38 -18.03
CA SER A 108 6.95 11.39 -19.08
C SER A 108 8.42 11.35 -19.53
N ASN A 109 9.06 12.52 -19.73
CA ASN A 109 10.48 12.57 -20.14
C ASN A 109 11.43 11.92 -19.13
N HIS A 110 11.14 12.07 -17.81
CA HIS A 110 11.94 11.47 -16.77
C HIS A 110 11.76 9.95 -16.75
N LEU A 111 10.53 9.49 -16.84
CA LEU A 111 10.20 8.07 -16.79
C LEU A 111 10.63 7.33 -18.05
N TRP A 112 10.48 7.95 -19.23
CA TRP A 112 10.93 7.39 -20.49
C TRP A 112 12.43 7.08 -20.50
N ARG A 113 13.27 8.01 -19.99
CA ARG A 113 14.73 7.81 -19.91
C ARG A 113 15.12 6.69 -18.94
N LYS A 114 14.25 6.38 -18.00
CA LYS A 114 14.44 5.27 -17.02
C LYS A 114 13.76 3.97 -17.46
N GLU A 115 13.05 3.95 -18.57
CA GLU A 115 12.29 2.77 -19.05
C GLU A 115 11.30 2.25 -17.98
N ILE A 116 10.54 3.18 -17.33
CA ILE A 116 9.60 2.83 -16.25
C ILE A 116 8.27 2.34 -16.83
N SER A 117 7.76 1.23 -16.27
CA SER A 117 6.41 0.75 -16.53
C SER A 117 5.43 1.35 -15.53
N ILE A 118 4.26 1.78 -16.00
CA ILE A 118 3.16 2.26 -15.15
C ILE A 118 1.96 1.35 -15.34
N PHE A 119 1.38 0.92 -14.22
CA PHE A 119 0.19 0.10 -14.19
C PHE A 119 -0.92 0.78 -13.39
N PHE A 120 -2.15 0.56 -13.81
CA PHE A 120 -3.35 0.93 -13.09
C PHE A 120 -4.15 -0.33 -12.81
N SER A 121 -4.70 -0.44 -11.61
CA SER A 121 -5.55 -1.57 -11.23
C SER A 121 -6.97 -1.08 -10.95
N TYR A 122 -7.95 -1.74 -11.55
CA TYR A 122 -9.35 -1.44 -11.32
C TYR A 122 -10.20 -2.72 -11.39
N GLY A 123 -10.98 -2.94 -10.33
CA GLY A 123 -11.83 -4.12 -10.21
C GLY A 123 -11.07 -5.42 -9.96
N ALA A 124 -11.80 -6.50 -9.87
CA ALA A 124 -11.27 -7.86 -9.72
C ALA A 124 -12.02 -8.81 -10.65
N THR A 125 -11.31 -9.73 -11.28
CA THR A 125 -11.90 -10.83 -12.05
C THR A 125 -12.33 -11.98 -11.13
N PRO A 126 -13.15 -12.92 -11.60
CA PRO A 126 -13.46 -14.13 -10.84
C PRO A 126 -12.21 -14.94 -10.44
N ASP A 127 -11.17 -14.92 -11.25
CA ASP A 127 -9.93 -15.66 -10.95
C ASP A 127 -9.09 -14.93 -9.89
N ASP A 128 -9.08 -13.60 -9.85
CA ASP A 128 -8.47 -12.82 -8.76
C ASP A 128 -9.16 -13.14 -7.41
N ILE A 129 -10.48 -13.30 -7.42
CA ILE A 129 -11.24 -13.67 -6.22
C ILE A 129 -10.87 -15.06 -5.74
N LYS A 130 -10.78 -16.05 -6.65
CA LYS A 130 -10.36 -17.42 -6.32
C LYS A 130 -8.95 -17.46 -5.72
N GLU A 131 -8.00 -16.73 -6.34
CA GLU A 131 -6.64 -16.68 -5.82
C GLU A 131 -6.59 -15.97 -4.45
N THR A 132 -7.39 -14.94 -4.23
CA THR A 132 -7.49 -14.26 -2.93
C THR A 132 -7.99 -15.22 -1.85
N ILE A 133 -9.02 -16.03 -2.14
CA ILE A 133 -9.56 -17.03 -1.21
C ILE A 133 -8.46 -18.06 -0.88
N LYS A 134 -7.76 -18.58 -1.89
CA LYS A 134 -6.65 -19.52 -1.70
C LYS A 134 -5.54 -18.93 -0.81
N LEU A 135 -5.12 -17.69 -1.05
CA LEU A 135 -4.12 -17.00 -0.22
C LEU A 135 -4.58 -16.86 1.25
N ALA A 136 -5.89 -16.64 1.46
CA ALA A 136 -6.47 -16.60 2.80
C ALA A 136 -6.47 -17.96 3.48
N GLU A 137 -6.88 -19.03 2.78
CA GLU A 137 -6.88 -20.42 3.27
C GLU A 137 -5.48 -20.90 3.61
N GLU A 138 -4.50 -20.56 2.78
CA GLU A 138 -3.08 -20.85 2.99
C GLU A 138 -2.43 -19.97 4.07
N LYS A 139 -3.20 -19.05 4.69
CA LYS A 139 -2.72 -18.08 5.70
C LYS A 139 -1.57 -17.18 5.22
N LYS A 140 -1.46 -16.98 3.91
CA LYS A 140 -0.49 -16.08 3.30
C LYS A 140 -0.88 -14.62 3.43
N ILE A 141 -2.18 -14.35 3.63
CA ILE A 141 -2.70 -13.03 3.97
C ILE A 141 -3.55 -13.15 5.23
N ASP A 142 -3.23 -12.38 6.23
CA ASP A 142 -3.95 -12.32 7.49
C ASP A 142 -5.02 -11.23 7.43
N PHE A 143 -6.18 -11.58 6.91
CA PHE A 143 -7.32 -10.66 6.87
C PHE A 143 -7.95 -10.44 8.24
N ASN A 144 -7.92 -11.44 9.13
CA ASN A 144 -8.60 -11.38 10.43
C ASN A 144 -8.00 -10.29 11.32
N ASN A 145 -6.67 -10.21 11.41
CA ASN A 145 -6.00 -9.18 12.20
C ASN A 145 -6.05 -7.78 11.57
N MET A 146 -6.52 -7.66 10.32
CA MET A 146 -6.81 -6.36 9.69
C MET A 146 -8.17 -5.81 10.12
N ILE A 147 -9.09 -6.66 10.64
CA ILE A 147 -10.40 -6.24 11.16
C ILE A 147 -10.18 -5.71 12.58
N THR A 148 -10.30 -4.40 12.73
CA THR A 148 -10.06 -3.74 14.04
C THR A 148 -11.35 -3.49 14.81
N HIS A 149 -12.47 -3.37 14.12
CA HIS A 149 -13.76 -3.05 14.73
C HIS A 149 -14.89 -3.79 14.04
N SER A 150 -15.88 -4.20 14.84
CA SER A 150 -17.11 -4.81 14.35
C SER A 150 -18.29 -4.13 15.02
N PHE A 151 -19.29 -3.75 14.23
CA PHE A 151 -20.52 -3.10 14.70
C PHE A 151 -21.74 -3.89 14.22
N PRO A 152 -22.80 -3.99 15.03
CA PRO A 152 -24.09 -4.45 14.53
C PRO A 152 -24.68 -3.41 13.55
N LEU A 153 -25.59 -3.84 12.69
CA LEU A 153 -26.23 -2.96 11.69
C LEU A 153 -26.88 -1.73 12.33
N SER A 154 -27.43 -1.87 13.53
CA SER A 154 -28.03 -0.77 14.30
C SER A 154 -27.02 0.35 14.66
N LYS A 155 -25.73 0.08 14.63
CA LYS A 155 -24.65 1.04 14.92
C LYS A 155 -23.80 1.41 13.70
N ILE A 156 -24.32 1.21 12.50
CA ILE A 156 -23.59 1.47 11.25
C ILE A 156 -23.04 2.90 11.16
N ILE A 157 -23.78 3.89 11.68
CA ILE A 157 -23.35 5.31 11.70
C ILE A 157 -22.09 5.50 12.55
N GLU A 158 -21.97 4.79 13.67
CA GLU A 158 -20.77 4.84 14.50
C GLU A 158 -19.58 4.26 13.74
N GLY A 159 -19.78 3.15 13.02
CA GLY A 159 -18.77 2.56 12.14
C GLY A 159 -18.28 3.52 11.04
N PHE A 160 -19.18 4.23 10.36
CA PHE A 160 -18.81 5.23 9.36
C PHE A 160 -18.02 6.40 9.95
N LYS A 161 -18.43 6.91 11.13
CA LYS A 161 -17.69 7.97 11.82
C LYS A 161 -16.24 7.53 12.14
N LEU A 162 -16.09 6.33 12.69
CA LEU A 162 -14.76 5.78 13.00
C LEU A 162 -13.86 5.66 11.76
N VAL A 163 -14.41 5.20 10.63
CA VAL A 163 -13.67 5.11 9.37
C VAL A 163 -13.29 6.50 8.86
N SER A 164 -14.20 7.48 8.93
CA SER A 164 -13.94 8.85 8.45
C SER A 164 -12.88 9.58 9.28
N GLU A 165 -12.78 9.29 10.57
CA GLU A 165 -11.73 9.85 11.44
C GLU A 165 -10.33 9.31 11.11
N ALA A 166 -10.24 8.12 10.54
CA ALA A 166 -9.01 7.46 10.06
C ALA A 166 -7.85 7.40 11.08
N LYS A 167 -8.16 7.38 12.39
CA LYS A 167 -7.15 7.41 13.47
C LYS A 167 -6.61 6.00 13.77
N GLU A 168 -7.37 5.22 14.54
CA GLU A 168 -6.95 3.90 15.07
C GLU A 168 -7.81 2.75 14.50
N SER A 169 -8.24 2.89 13.25
CA SER A 169 -8.99 1.86 12.55
C SER A 169 -8.33 1.43 11.26
N MET A 170 -8.39 0.13 10.97
CA MET A 170 -7.96 -0.45 9.69
C MET A 170 -9.19 -0.90 8.88
N LYS A 171 -9.74 -2.06 9.18
CA LYS A 171 -10.98 -2.54 8.59
C LYS A 171 -12.09 -2.55 9.63
N VAL A 172 -13.19 -1.88 9.31
CA VAL A 172 -14.43 -1.90 10.09
C VAL A 172 -15.42 -2.78 9.36
N VAL A 173 -16.03 -3.73 10.06
CA VAL A 173 -17.07 -4.61 9.52
C VAL A 173 -18.39 -4.35 10.22
N VAL A 174 -19.49 -4.56 9.49
CA VAL A 174 -20.84 -4.49 10.02
C VAL A 174 -21.45 -5.89 9.95
N THR A 175 -21.97 -6.37 11.08
CA THR A 175 -22.62 -7.69 11.21
C THR A 175 -24.13 -7.55 11.09
N GLY A 176 -24.81 -8.61 10.64
CA GLY A 176 -26.25 -8.59 10.37
C GLY A 176 -27.18 -8.56 11.59
N THR A 177 -26.63 -8.75 12.80
CA THR A 177 -27.38 -8.70 14.07
C THR A 177 -26.53 -8.15 15.17
#